data_08c3985e0b86e9779dd4e48a2de15904
#
_entry.id   08c3985e0b86e9779dd4e48a2de15904
#
_cell.length_a   1.000
_cell.length_b   1.000
_cell.length_c   1.000
_cell.angle_alpha   90.00
_cell.angle_beta   90.00
_cell.angle_gamma   90.00
#
_symmetry.space_group_name_H-M   'P 1'
#
loop_
_entity.id
_entity.type
_entity.pdbx_description
1 polymer ?
#
loop_
_entity_poly.entity_id
_entity_poly.type
_entity_poly.pdbx_seq_one_letter_code
_entity_poly.pdbx_strand_id
1 'polypeptide(L)' 'MKTSFYEADAFSGSKGEHYCTINSDYRWEKGDEVWIEAGGKRVKLRITWVNVTVKDGEVTRDLLGLKL' A
#
# COMPACT_ATOMS: atom_id res chain seq x y z
N MET A 1 -5.45 -11.28 4.90
CA MET A 1 -5.28 -10.86 3.48
C MET A 1 -3.87 -10.30 3.28
N LYS A 2 -3.20 -10.80 2.28
CA LYS A 2 -1.87 -10.28 1.91
C LYS A 2 -2.01 -8.86 1.39
N THR A 3 -1.35 -7.92 2.07
CA THR A 3 -1.44 -6.50 1.79
C THR A 3 -0.06 -5.92 1.58
N SER A 4 0.17 -5.30 0.43
CA SER A 4 1.45 -4.70 0.07
C SER A 4 1.31 -3.19 -0.05
N PHE A 5 2.32 -2.47 0.43
CA PHE A 5 2.36 -1.02 0.39
C PHE A 5 3.42 -0.56 -0.60
N TYR A 6 3.02 0.38 -1.47
CA TYR A 6 3.89 0.95 -2.50
C TYR A 6 3.82 2.47 -2.48
N GLU A 7 4.90 3.12 -2.87
CA GLU A 7 4.85 4.53 -3.20
C GLU A 7 4.13 4.69 -4.55
N ALA A 8 3.17 5.61 -4.60
CA ALA A 8 2.53 5.97 -5.87
C ALA A 8 3.44 6.92 -6.65
N ASP A 9 3.62 6.66 -7.95
CA ASP A 9 4.29 7.60 -8.83
C ASP A 9 3.42 8.86 -8.97
N ALA A 10 4.02 10.03 -8.71
CA ALA A 10 3.30 11.30 -8.70
C ALA A 10 2.74 11.69 -10.08
N PHE A 11 3.34 11.17 -11.16
CA PHE A 11 2.95 11.52 -12.52
C PHE A 11 2.02 10.50 -13.15
N SER A 12 2.31 9.21 -13.01
CA SER A 12 1.55 8.15 -13.66
C SER A 12 0.54 7.47 -12.74
N GLY A 13 0.69 7.62 -11.43
CA GLY A 13 -0.13 6.89 -10.44
C GLY A 13 0.20 5.41 -10.35
N SER A 14 1.22 4.95 -11.05
CA SER A 14 1.62 3.55 -11.04
C SER A 14 2.43 3.19 -9.80
N LYS A 15 2.64 1.90 -9.59
CA LYS A 15 3.45 1.40 -8.48
C LYS A 15 4.88 1.88 -8.59
N GLY A 16 5.37 2.51 -7.53
CA GLY A 16 6.77 2.83 -7.36
C GLY A 16 7.45 1.87 -6.39
N GLU A 17 8.19 2.41 -5.43
CA GLU A 17 8.92 1.62 -4.45
C GLU A 17 7.99 0.76 -3.58
N HIS A 18 8.34 -0.50 -3.41
CA HIS A 18 7.67 -1.39 -2.47
C HIS A 18 8.22 -1.18 -1.07
N TYR A 19 7.34 -0.91 -0.11
CA TYR A 19 7.75 -0.70 1.27
C TYR A 19 7.70 -1.97 2.10
N CYS A 20 6.58 -2.65 2.10
CA CYS A 20 6.41 -3.89 2.85
C CYS A 20 5.18 -4.65 2.42
N THR A 21 5.13 -5.92 2.80
CA THR A 21 3.97 -6.78 2.63
C THR A 21 3.63 -7.40 3.99
N ILE A 22 2.38 -7.28 4.38
CA ILE A 22 1.88 -7.82 5.64
C ILE A 22 0.64 -8.65 5.41
N ASN A 23 0.29 -9.48 6.37
CA ASN A 23 -0.98 -10.18 6.38
C ASN A 23 -1.92 -9.44 7.34
N SER A 24 -2.96 -8.81 6.80
CA SER A 24 -3.85 -7.96 7.59
C SER A 24 -5.24 -7.90 6.98
N ASP A 25 -6.25 -7.84 7.84
CA ASP A 25 -7.63 -7.60 7.45
C ASP A 25 -8.09 -6.18 7.79
N TYR A 26 -7.18 -5.32 8.22
CA TYR A 26 -7.51 -3.92 8.48
C TYR A 26 -7.99 -3.26 7.19
N ARG A 27 -9.00 -2.42 7.29
CA ARG A 27 -9.58 -1.73 6.14
C ARG A 27 -9.00 -0.34 5.99
N TRP A 28 -7.95 -0.23 5.17
CA TRP A 28 -7.46 1.08 4.74
C TRP A 28 -8.33 1.59 3.61
N GLU A 29 -8.57 2.89 3.61
CA GLU A 29 -9.34 3.57 2.58
C GLU A 29 -8.51 4.70 1.98
N LYS A 30 -8.90 5.12 0.77
CA LYS A 30 -8.31 6.29 0.12
C LYS A 30 -8.43 7.50 1.04
N GLY A 31 -7.32 8.20 1.25
CA GLY A 31 -7.24 9.34 2.15
C GLY A 31 -6.68 9.03 3.52
N ASP A 32 -6.64 7.76 3.90
CA ASP A 32 -6.05 7.36 5.18
C ASP A 32 -4.55 7.64 5.18
N GLU A 33 -4.03 7.99 6.34
CA GLU A 33 -2.60 8.17 6.55
C GLU A 33 -2.08 7.02 7.38
N VAL A 34 -0.92 6.48 6.98
CA VAL A 34 -0.32 5.34 7.64
C VAL A 34 1.17 5.56 7.80
N TRP A 35 1.69 5.23 8.98
CA TRP A 35 3.13 5.15 9.22
C TRP A 35 3.62 3.74 8.92
N ILE A 36 4.64 3.64 8.08
CA ILE A 36 5.28 2.37 7.78
C ILE A 36 6.69 2.39 8.36
N GLU A 37 6.98 1.42 9.19
CA GLU A 37 8.31 1.22 9.76
C GLU A 37 8.79 -0.16 9.31
N ALA A 38 9.71 -0.18 8.37
CA ALA A 38 10.24 -1.40 7.80
C ALA A 38 11.68 -1.20 7.33
N GLY A 39 12.52 -2.20 7.54
CA GLY A 39 13.90 -2.15 7.08
C GLY A 39 14.72 -1.01 7.65
N GLY A 40 14.43 -0.57 8.88
CA GLY A 40 15.12 0.55 9.51
C GLY A 40 14.67 1.92 9.02
N LYS A 41 13.68 1.96 8.16
CA LYS A 41 13.11 3.21 7.62
C LYS A 41 11.73 3.45 8.21
N ARG A 42 11.37 4.70 8.35
CA ARG A 42 10.04 5.14 8.76
C ARG A 42 9.52 6.14 7.75
N VAL A 43 8.35 5.86 7.19
CA VAL A 43 7.75 6.73 6.19
C VAL A 43 6.26 6.87 6.47
N LYS A 44 5.72 8.06 6.20
CA LYS A 44 4.28 8.31 6.30
C LYS A 44 3.71 8.39 4.89
N LEU A 45 2.67 7.61 4.63
CA LEU A 45 1.96 7.61 3.36
C LEU A 45 0.53 8.08 3.54
N ARG A 46 0.04 8.83 2.57
CA ARG A 46 -1.40 9.05 2.40
C ARG A 46 -1.87 8.10 1.30
N ILE A 47 -2.79 7.22 1.62
CA ILE A 47 -3.30 6.22 0.67
C ILE A 47 -4.08 6.92 -0.43
N THR A 48 -3.67 6.72 -1.67
CA THR A 48 -4.31 7.30 -2.85
C THR A 48 -5.06 6.28 -3.68
N TRP A 49 -4.72 5.00 -3.53
CA TRP A 49 -5.32 3.93 -4.31
C TRP A 49 -5.34 2.63 -3.53
N VAL A 50 -6.47 1.96 -3.54
CA VAL A 50 -6.63 0.62 -2.98
C VAL A 50 -6.99 -0.31 -4.13
N ASN A 51 -6.13 -1.27 -4.42
CA ASN A 51 -6.30 -2.20 -5.53
C ASN A 51 -6.38 -3.63 -4.99
N VAL A 52 -7.52 -4.27 -5.17
CA VAL A 52 -7.75 -5.63 -4.71
C VAL A 52 -7.72 -6.57 -5.90
N THR A 53 -6.95 -7.65 -5.78
CA THR A 53 -6.85 -8.67 -6.81
C THR A 53 -7.33 -10.01 -6.27
N VAL A 54 -8.19 -10.66 -7.03
CA VAL A 54 -8.62 -12.04 -6.75
C VAL A 54 -8.06 -12.92 -7.85
N LYS A 55 -7.20 -13.86 -7.47
CA LYS A 55 -6.56 -14.78 -8.41
C LYS A 55 -6.52 -16.18 -7.81
N ASP A 56 -7.07 -17.15 -8.54
CA ASP A 56 -7.08 -18.55 -8.12
C ASP A 56 -7.62 -18.76 -6.70
N GLY A 57 -8.68 -18.04 -6.35
CA GLY A 57 -9.31 -18.13 -5.04
C GLY A 57 -8.58 -17.37 -3.93
N GLU A 58 -7.46 -16.72 -4.23
CA GLU A 58 -6.75 -15.90 -3.27
C GLU A 58 -7.04 -14.43 -3.46
N VAL A 59 -7.13 -13.70 -2.36
CA VAL A 59 -7.33 -12.25 -2.37
C VAL A 59 -6.06 -11.58 -1.89
N THR A 60 -5.53 -10.68 -2.71
CA THR A 60 -4.40 -9.84 -2.35
C THR A 60 -4.78 -8.38 -2.55
N ARG A 61 -4.06 -7.50 -1.88
CA ARG A 61 -4.37 -6.07 -1.92
C ARG A 61 -3.08 -5.26 -1.99
N ASP A 62 -3.07 -4.31 -2.92
CA ASP A 62 -1.99 -3.35 -3.06
C ASP A 62 -2.50 -1.97 -2.66
N LEU A 63 -1.80 -1.32 -1.77
CA LEU A 63 -2.08 0.04 -1.34
C LEU A 63 -0.99 0.95 -1.86
N LEU A 64 -1.37 1.95 -2.61
CA LEU A 64 -0.46 2.95 -3.14
C LEU A 64 -0.67 4.25 -2.37
N GLY A 65 0.42 4.92 -2.04
CA GLY A 65 0.34 6.15 -1.29
C GLY A 65 1.38 7.17 -1.67
N LEU A 66 1.05 8.42 -1.43
CA LEU A 66 1.99 9.52 -1.57
C LEU A 66 2.78 9.65 -0.28
N LYS A 67 4.09 9.74 -0.43
CA LYS A 67 5.00 9.98 0.68
C LYS A 67 4.82 11.40 1.20
N LEU A 68 4.56 11.52 2.48
CA LEU A 68 4.34 12.80 3.14
C LEU A 68 5.60 13.34 3.80
#